data_bf70f21937367465e753abe634a64958
#
_entry.id   bf70f21937367465e753abe634a64958
#
_cell.length_a   1.000
_cell.length_b   1.000
_cell.length_c   1.000
_cell.angle_alpha   90.00
_cell.angle_beta   90.00
_cell.angle_gamma   90.00
#
_symmetry.space_group_name_H-M   'P 1'
#
loop_
_entity.id
_entity.type
_entity.pdbx_description
1 polymer ?
#
loop_
_entity_poly.entity_id
_entity_poly.type
_entity_poly.pdbx_seq_one_letter_code
_entity_poly.pdbx_strand_id
1 'polypeptide(L)'
;MKRALVSVTNKEGIVEFAKGLEELGFEVVSTGGTYKKLLEAGVKAIEIDDVTGFPEILDGRVKTLHPKVHGGILFRRDVEEHVKTVEEMGITPIDLVCCNLYEFEKALKAGKPMAEMIENIDIGGPSMIRSAAKNFKDVLIVTDPKDYDAVLEAIREDKTDFEFRMNLAYKAYSLTGSYDAMISRYFADQVHDEFPDVLNISLKKTDHLRYGENSQQSANAYVDPYVQHSCLLYTSPSPR
;
A
#
# COMPACT_ATOMS: atom_id res chain seq x y z
N MET A 1 -5.04 -23.38 5.61
CA MET A 1 -5.13 -22.17 6.44
C MET A 1 -4.77 -20.99 5.56
N LYS A 2 -5.55 -19.92 5.56
CA LYS A 2 -5.24 -18.69 4.78
C LYS A 2 -4.18 -17.89 5.52
N ARG A 3 -3.34 -17.16 4.78
CA ARG A 3 -2.28 -16.33 5.38
C ARG A 3 -2.40 -14.88 4.95
N ALA A 4 -2.26 -13.97 5.93
CA ALA A 4 -2.22 -12.53 5.71
C ALA A 4 -0.85 -11.98 6.07
N LEU A 5 -0.21 -11.26 5.14
CA LEU A 5 1.02 -10.51 5.39
C LEU A 5 0.65 -9.06 5.71
N VAL A 6 0.95 -8.63 6.94
CA VAL A 6 0.59 -7.30 7.48
C VAL A 6 1.85 -6.51 7.82
N SER A 7 2.14 -5.49 7.03
CA SER A 7 3.32 -4.63 7.20
C SER A 7 2.98 -3.19 6.87
N VAL A 8 2.73 -2.37 7.89
CA VAL A 8 2.23 -1.00 7.72
C VAL A 8 3.07 0.02 8.48
N THR A 9 3.25 1.20 7.89
CA THR A 9 3.84 2.38 8.51
C THR A 9 2.78 3.13 9.30
N ASN A 10 1.67 3.51 8.66
CA ASN A 10 0.48 4.00 9.37
C ASN A 10 -0.25 2.82 10.01
N LYS A 11 -0.26 2.81 11.35
CA LYS A 11 -0.80 1.73 12.19
C LYS A 11 -2.21 2.02 12.71
N GLU A 12 -2.95 2.94 12.09
CA GLU A 12 -4.34 3.22 12.41
C GLU A 12 -5.20 1.99 12.13
N GLY A 13 -6.02 1.56 13.09
CA GLY A 13 -6.97 0.43 12.96
C GLY A 13 -6.34 -0.94 12.73
N ILE A 14 -4.99 -1.06 12.70
CA ILE A 14 -4.33 -2.31 12.29
C ILE A 14 -4.53 -3.46 13.28
N VAL A 15 -4.68 -3.16 14.56
CA VAL A 15 -4.90 -4.17 15.62
C VAL A 15 -6.25 -4.82 15.44
N GLU A 16 -7.30 -4.02 15.28
CA GLU A 16 -8.68 -4.47 15.08
C GLU A 16 -8.79 -5.25 13.77
N PHE A 17 -8.15 -4.78 12.71
CA PHE A 17 -8.08 -5.47 11.43
C PHE A 17 -7.41 -6.85 11.55
N ALA A 18 -6.25 -6.92 12.22
CA ALA A 18 -5.52 -8.18 12.41
C ALA A 18 -6.30 -9.18 13.28
N LYS A 19 -6.99 -8.72 14.34
CA LYS A 19 -7.89 -9.56 15.13
C LYS A 19 -9.04 -10.10 14.29
N GLY A 20 -9.66 -9.25 13.47
CA GLY A 20 -10.71 -9.69 12.56
C GLY A 20 -10.22 -10.73 11.55
N LEU A 21 -8.99 -10.63 11.06
CA LEU A 21 -8.39 -11.65 10.20
C LEU A 21 -8.15 -12.98 10.95
N GLU A 22 -7.68 -12.95 12.21
CA GLU A 22 -7.55 -14.14 13.03
C GLU A 22 -8.90 -14.85 13.25
N GLU A 23 -9.95 -14.08 13.56
CA GLU A 23 -11.33 -14.60 13.72
C GLU A 23 -11.85 -15.26 12.44
N LEU A 24 -11.41 -14.77 11.28
CA LEU A 24 -11.72 -15.32 9.95
C LEU A 24 -10.78 -16.47 9.53
N GLY A 25 -9.91 -16.93 10.44
CA GLY A 25 -9.06 -18.10 10.24
C GLY A 25 -7.78 -17.83 9.46
N PHE A 26 -7.33 -16.57 9.39
CA PHE A 26 -6.05 -16.23 8.81
C PHE A 26 -4.91 -16.39 9.82
N GLU A 27 -3.80 -16.94 9.38
CA GLU A 27 -2.51 -16.82 10.02
C GLU A 27 -1.93 -15.44 9.68
N VAL A 28 -1.64 -14.63 10.69
CA VAL A 28 -1.11 -13.28 10.51
C VAL A 28 0.41 -13.34 10.54
N VAL A 29 1.06 -12.95 9.44
CA VAL A 29 2.51 -12.74 9.35
C VAL A 29 2.79 -11.25 9.33
N SER A 30 3.78 -10.78 10.09
CA SER A 30 4.05 -9.36 10.20
C SER A 30 5.55 -9.05 10.28
N THR A 31 5.90 -7.77 10.23
CA THR A 31 7.28 -7.31 10.21
C THR A 31 7.54 -6.21 11.23
N GLY A 32 8.73 -6.20 11.83
CA GLY A 32 9.28 -5.09 12.60
C GLY A 32 8.32 -4.43 13.58
N GLY A 33 8.13 -3.12 13.47
CA GLY A 33 7.27 -2.34 14.36
C GLY A 33 5.78 -2.68 14.27
N THR A 34 5.30 -3.23 13.17
CA THR A 34 3.91 -3.72 13.05
C THR A 34 3.76 -5.02 13.85
N TYR A 35 4.70 -5.95 13.70
CA TYR A 35 4.73 -7.20 14.46
C TYR A 35 4.69 -6.94 15.97
N LYS A 36 5.59 -6.07 16.48
CA LYS A 36 5.63 -5.71 17.90
C LYS A 36 4.29 -5.17 18.39
N LYS A 37 3.69 -4.24 17.66
CA LYS A 37 2.39 -3.65 18.02
C LYS A 37 1.27 -4.71 18.06
N LEU A 38 1.26 -5.65 17.12
CA LEU A 38 0.27 -6.72 17.09
C LEU A 38 0.42 -7.67 18.28
N LEU A 39 1.65 -8.07 18.60
CA LEU A 39 1.92 -8.91 19.79
C LEU A 39 1.50 -8.23 21.10
N GLU A 40 1.84 -6.96 21.28
CA GLU A 40 1.44 -6.17 22.46
C GLU A 40 -0.07 -6.10 22.62
N ALA A 41 -0.82 -6.14 21.52
CA ALA A 41 -2.27 -6.16 21.50
C ALA A 41 -2.90 -7.57 21.62
N GLY A 42 -2.08 -8.62 21.75
CA GLY A 42 -2.50 -10.00 21.94
C GLY A 42 -2.86 -10.74 20.65
N VAL A 43 -2.50 -10.21 19.47
CA VAL A 43 -2.63 -10.90 18.18
C VAL A 43 -1.54 -11.97 18.05
N LYS A 44 -1.90 -13.17 17.61
CA LYS A 44 -0.95 -14.28 17.38
C LYS A 44 -0.24 -14.12 16.04
N ALA A 45 0.59 -13.09 15.92
CA ALA A 45 1.35 -12.84 14.71
C ALA A 45 2.65 -13.68 14.68
N ILE A 46 3.07 -14.07 13.48
CA ILE A 46 4.35 -14.72 13.19
C ILE A 46 5.28 -13.67 12.57
N GLU A 47 6.54 -13.66 12.96
CA GLU A 47 7.52 -12.77 12.36
C GLU A 47 7.90 -13.27 10.95
N ILE A 48 8.15 -12.34 10.02
CA ILE A 48 8.48 -12.68 8.63
C ILE A 48 9.77 -13.50 8.53
N ASP A 49 10.70 -13.30 9.44
CA ASP A 49 11.99 -14.01 9.50
C ASP A 49 11.79 -15.51 9.73
N ASP A 50 10.77 -15.90 10.51
CA ASP A 50 10.40 -17.31 10.71
C ASP A 50 9.85 -17.94 9.41
N VAL A 51 9.17 -17.16 8.58
CA VAL A 51 8.62 -17.61 7.28
C VAL A 51 9.71 -17.73 6.22
N THR A 52 10.59 -16.73 6.16
CA THR A 52 11.67 -16.73 5.16
C THR A 52 12.82 -17.65 5.53
N GLY A 53 13.08 -17.83 6.82
CA GLY A 53 14.28 -18.43 7.35
C GLY A 53 15.52 -17.56 7.12
N PHE A 54 15.33 -16.27 6.90
CA PHE A 54 16.41 -15.32 6.61
C PHE A 54 16.22 -14.07 7.49
N PRO A 55 17.26 -13.65 8.25
CA PRO A 55 17.16 -12.49 9.14
C PRO A 55 17.09 -11.18 8.35
N GLU A 56 16.53 -10.16 8.98
CA GLU A 56 16.63 -8.78 8.51
C GLU A 56 18.09 -8.35 8.42
N ILE A 57 18.49 -7.74 7.32
CA ILE A 57 19.86 -7.26 7.08
C ILE A 57 19.88 -5.82 6.59
N LEU A 58 21.05 -5.19 6.63
CA LEU A 58 21.28 -3.82 6.15
C LEU A 58 20.36 -2.80 6.83
N ASP A 59 20.27 -2.87 8.15
CA ASP A 59 19.43 -1.99 8.97
C ASP A 59 17.96 -1.97 8.55
N GLY A 60 17.43 -3.14 8.12
CA GLY A 60 16.04 -3.29 7.71
C GLY A 60 15.74 -3.01 6.24
N ARG A 61 16.73 -2.62 5.44
CA ARG A 61 16.55 -2.37 4.01
C ARG A 61 16.17 -3.63 3.22
N VAL A 62 16.61 -4.80 3.69
CA VAL A 62 16.26 -6.10 3.11
C VAL A 62 15.60 -6.96 4.17
N LYS A 63 14.32 -7.24 3.98
CA LYS A 63 13.48 -7.98 4.92
C LYS A 63 12.42 -8.81 4.19
N THR A 64 11.58 -8.15 3.41
CA THR A 64 10.48 -8.77 2.66
C THR A 64 10.83 -9.07 1.20
N LEU A 65 11.98 -8.59 0.70
CA LEU A 65 12.48 -8.87 -0.65
C LEU A 65 13.06 -10.29 -0.70
N HIS A 66 12.20 -11.29 -0.59
CA HIS A 66 12.61 -12.69 -0.51
C HIS A 66 11.73 -13.56 -1.42
N PRO A 67 12.29 -14.59 -2.09
CA PRO A 67 11.52 -15.48 -2.97
C PRO A 67 10.33 -16.15 -2.29
N LYS A 68 10.44 -16.53 -1.02
CA LYS A 68 9.31 -17.12 -0.28
C LYS A 68 8.16 -16.15 -0.07
N VAL A 69 8.44 -14.85 0.08
CA VAL A 69 7.39 -13.82 0.20
C VAL A 69 6.75 -13.57 -1.16
N HIS A 70 7.56 -13.20 -2.15
CA HIS A 70 7.04 -12.85 -3.48
C HIS A 70 6.51 -14.07 -4.25
N GLY A 71 7.08 -15.23 -4.05
CA GLY A 71 6.54 -16.50 -4.59
C GLY A 71 5.18 -16.82 -4.01
N GLY A 72 5.00 -16.67 -2.69
CA GLY A 72 3.71 -16.85 -2.01
C GLY A 72 2.61 -15.88 -2.45
N ILE A 73 3.00 -14.67 -2.92
CA ILE A 73 2.07 -13.65 -3.45
C ILE A 73 1.79 -13.86 -4.95
N LEU A 74 2.83 -14.13 -5.75
CA LEU A 74 2.77 -14.01 -7.23
C LEU A 74 2.37 -15.28 -7.95
N PHE A 75 2.43 -16.47 -7.32
CA PHE A 75 2.06 -17.69 -8.02
C PHE A 75 0.58 -17.70 -8.39
N ARG A 76 0.29 -18.16 -9.58
CA ARG A 76 -1.07 -18.32 -10.09
C ARG A 76 -1.62 -19.66 -9.59
N ARG A 77 -2.76 -19.61 -8.90
CA ARG A 77 -3.40 -20.80 -8.31
C ARG A 77 -4.12 -21.67 -9.34
N ASP A 78 -4.40 -21.11 -10.52
CA ASP A 78 -5.00 -21.80 -11.66
C ASP A 78 -3.96 -22.45 -12.60
N VAL A 79 -2.64 -22.36 -12.28
CA VAL A 79 -1.54 -22.94 -13.06
C VAL A 79 -0.88 -24.05 -12.24
N GLU A 80 -1.08 -25.30 -12.64
CA GLU A 80 -0.61 -26.49 -11.94
C GLU A 80 0.92 -26.49 -11.72
N GLU A 81 1.70 -26.04 -12.71
CA GLU A 81 3.15 -25.94 -12.60
C GLU A 81 3.60 -24.93 -11.53
N HIS A 82 2.85 -23.80 -11.38
CA HIS A 82 3.12 -22.85 -10.30
C HIS A 82 2.84 -23.43 -8.92
N VAL A 83 1.71 -24.15 -8.79
CA VAL A 83 1.33 -24.81 -7.52
C VAL A 83 2.40 -25.82 -7.12
N LYS A 84 2.80 -26.69 -8.07
CA LYS A 84 3.86 -27.67 -7.85
C LYS A 84 5.19 -27.02 -7.44
N THR A 85 5.61 -25.97 -8.13
CA THR A 85 6.84 -25.22 -7.80
C THR A 85 6.80 -24.66 -6.38
N VAL A 86 5.68 -24.04 -5.99
CA VAL A 86 5.49 -23.46 -4.65
C VAL A 86 5.57 -24.54 -3.57
N GLU A 87 4.95 -25.70 -3.81
CA GLU A 87 5.01 -26.86 -2.91
C GLU A 87 6.43 -27.43 -2.79
N GLU A 88 7.11 -27.69 -3.91
CA GLU A 88 8.49 -28.21 -3.96
C GLU A 88 9.49 -27.28 -3.26
N MET A 89 9.30 -25.97 -3.36
CA MET A 89 10.16 -24.96 -2.74
C MET A 89 9.78 -24.65 -1.28
N GLY A 90 8.74 -25.30 -0.74
CA GLY A 90 8.24 -25.06 0.62
C GLY A 90 7.77 -23.61 0.83
N ILE A 91 7.18 -23.01 -0.20
CA ILE A 91 6.64 -21.66 -0.16
C ILE A 91 5.17 -21.74 0.30
N THR A 92 4.83 -21.04 1.37
CA THR A 92 3.45 -20.96 1.82
C THR A 92 2.69 -19.85 1.08
N PRO A 93 1.50 -20.14 0.55
CA PRO A 93 0.65 -19.13 -0.09
C PRO A 93 0.33 -17.95 0.82
N ILE A 94 0.28 -16.76 0.25
CA ILE A 94 -0.20 -15.54 0.91
C ILE A 94 -1.51 -15.13 0.21
N ASP A 95 -2.59 -15.02 1.00
CA ASP A 95 -3.95 -14.77 0.49
C ASP A 95 -4.36 -13.31 0.60
N LEU A 96 -3.72 -12.58 1.51
CA LEU A 96 -3.95 -11.17 1.73
C LEU A 96 -2.63 -10.46 2.05
N VAL A 97 -2.44 -9.29 1.45
CA VAL A 97 -1.36 -8.35 1.79
C VAL A 97 -2.00 -7.06 2.28
N CYS A 98 -1.70 -6.67 3.53
CA CYS A 98 -2.03 -5.37 4.08
C CYS A 98 -0.73 -4.57 4.24
N CYS A 99 -0.54 -3.58 3.39
CA CYS A 99 0.69 -2.80 3.34
C CYS A 99 0.43 -1.37 2.91
N ASN A 100 1.02 -0.42 3.62
CA ASN A 100 1.12 0.98 3.19
C ASN A 100 2.59 1.42 3.19
N LEU A 101 2.86 2.60 2.63
CA LEU A 101 4.20 3.05 2.34
C LEU A 101 4.75 3.99 3.44
N TYR A 102 6.03 4.22 3.44
CA TYR A 102 6.67 5.25 4.24
C TYR A 102 6.12 6.62 3.88
N GLU A 103 6.05 7.51 4.87
CA GLU A 103 5.41 8.82 4.75
C GLU A 103 6.33 9.86 4.12
N PHE A 104 6.78 9.59 2.87
CA PHE A 104 7.66 10.49 2.11
C PHE A 104 7.09 11.92 2.00
N GLU A 105 5.77 12.04 1.80
CA GLU A 105 5.08 13.34 1.77
C GLU A 105 5.28 14.12 3.07
N LYS A 106 5.20 13.47 4.23
CA LYS A 106 5.41 14.13 5.53
C LYS A 106 6.86 14.57 5.71
N ALA A 107 7.81 13.72 5.31
CA ALA A 107 9.23 14.06 5.34
C ALA A 107 9.55 15.25 4.45
N LEU A 108 8.97 15.29 3.24
CA LEU A 108 9.11 16.39 2.29
C LEU A 108 8.56 17.71 2.86
N LYS A 109 7.32 17.68 3.39
CA LYS A 109 6.68 18.86 4.00
C LYS A 109 7.41 19.37 5.24
N ALA A 110 8.09 18.47 5.96
CA ALA A 110 8.92 18.83 7.10
C ALA A 110 10.30 19.40 6.69
N GLY A 111 10.63 19.46 5.40
CA GLY A 111 11.89 19.98 4.90
C GLY A 111 13.10 19.19 5.38
N LYS A 112 12.97 17.86 5.47
CA LYS A 112 14.06 17.00 5.97
C LYS A 112 15.28 17.05 5.06
N PRO A 113 16.50 16.89 5.62
CA PRO A 113 17.73 16.81 4.83
C PRO A 113 17.69 15.66 3.83
N MET A 114 18.41 15.79 2.70
CA MET A 114 18.43 14.82 1.61
C MET A 114 18.73 13.38 2.09
N ALA A 115 19.67 13.21 3.02
CA ALA A 115 20.00 11.90 3.57
C ALA A 115 18.81 11.23 4.25
N GLU A 116 18.02 12.00 5.03
CA GLU A 116 16.80 11.50 5.65
C GLU A 116 15.67 11.28 4.62
N MET A 117 15.60 12.10 3.58
CA MET A 117 14.64 11.89 2.49
C MET A 117 14.89 10.57 1.77
N ILE A 118 16.16 10.23 1.50
CA ILE A 118 16.53 8.95 0.89
C ILE A 118 16.12 7.76 1.77
N GLU A 119 16.30 7.84 3.09
CA GLU A 119 15.88 6.78 4.02
C GLU A 119 14.34 6.63 4.13
N ASN A 120 13.57 7.63 3.70
CA ASN A 120 12.12 7.55 3.60
C ASN A 120 11.63 6.98 2.25
N ILE A 121 12.53 6.54 1.37
CA ILE A 121 12.15 5.82 0.13
C ILE A 121 11.95 4.34 0.47
N ASP A 122 10.71 3.90 0.41
CA ASP A 122 10.33 2.52 0.66
C ASP A 122 10.55 1.67 -0.60
N ILE A 123 11.26 0.55 -0.45
CA ILE A 123 11.51 -0.42 -1.53
C ILE A 123 10.63 -1.65 -1.36
N GLY A 124 10.59 -2.22 -0.15
CA GLY A 124 9.87 -3.46 0.13
C GLY A 124 8.36 -3.31 0.03
N GLY A 125 7.83 -2.20 0.55
CA GLY A 125 6.40 -1.89 0.50
C GLY A 125 5.84 -1.83 -0.91
N PRO A 126 6.36 -0.98 -1.80
CA PRO A 126 5.93 -0.93 -3.20
C PRO A 126 6.05 -2.28 -3.92
N SER A 127 7.11 -3.04 -3.65
CA SER A 127 7.30 -4.37 -4.24
C SER A 127 6.20 -5.35 -3.85
N MET A 128 5.85 -5.42 -2.56
CA MET A 128 4.76 -6.27 -2.07
C MET A 128 3.39 -5.82 -2.59
N ILE A 129 3.12 -4.51 -2.52
CA ILE A 129 1.85 -3.92 -3.00
C ILE A 129 1.64 -4.24 -4.47
N ARG A 130 2.65 -4.00 -5.31
CA ARG A 130 2.57 -4.25 -6.75
C ARG A 130 2.45 -5.73 -7.08
N SER A 131 3.14 -6.60 -6.32
CA SER A 131 3.04 -8.06 -6.49
C SER A 131 1.62 -8.54 -6.20
N ALA A 132 1.04 -8.14 -5.08
CA ALA A 132 -0.33 -8.50 -4.71
C ALA A 132 -1.37 -7.90 -5.67
N ALA A 133 -1.20 -6.62 -6.06
CA ALA A 133 -2.07 -5.97 -7.02
C ALA A 133 -2.01 -6.62 -8.42
N LYS A 134 -0.83 -7.08 -8.86
CA LYS A 134 -0.71 -7.85 -10.11
C LYS A 134 -1.46 -9.17 -10.04
N ASN A 135 -1.43 -9.84 -8.89
CA ASN A 135 -2.11 -11.13 -8.67
C ASN A 135 -3.44 -10.97 -7.91
N PHE A 136 -4.15 -9.85 -8.11
CA PHE A 136 -5.38 -9.53 -7.37
C PHE A 136 -6.49 -10.58 -7.52
N LYS A 137 -6.45 -11.39 -8.56
CA LYS A 137 -7.36 -12.52 -8.75
C LYS A 137 -7.26 -13.52 -7.59
N ASP A 138 -6.05 -13.77 -7.11
CA ASP A 138 -5.77 -14.75 -6.07
C ASP A 138 -5.47 -14.13 -4.70
N VAL A 139 -5.02 -12.87 -4.64
CA VAL A 139 -4.56 -12.19 -3.44
C VAL A 139 -5.32 -10.89 -3.20
N LEU A 140 -5.86 -10.69 -2.00
CA LEU A 140 -6.42 -9.40 -1.59
C LEU A 140 -5.28 -8.43 -1.25
N ILE A 141 -5.33 -7.20 -1.77
CA ILE A 141 -4.40 -6.13 -1.43
C ILE A 141 -5.13 -4.99 -0.72
N VAL A 142 -4.68 -4.64 0.48
CA VAL A 142 -5.27 -3.59 1.30
C VAL A 142 -4.22 -2.56 1.62
N THR A 143 -4.43 -1.31 1.19
CA THR A 143 -3.43 -0.23 1.33
C THR A 143 -3.92 0.96 2.16
N ASP A 144 -5.22 1.07 2.40
CA ASP A 144 -5.82 2.18 3.16
C ASP A 144 -6.57 1.63 4.38
N PRO A 145 -6.33 2.14 5.60
CA PRO A 145 -7.09 1.77 6.80
C PRO A 145 -8.62 1.93 6.65
N LYS A 146 -9.08 2.83 5.80
CA LYS A 146 -10.51 3.05 5.52
C LYS A 146 -11.20 1.85 4.88
N ASP A 147 -10.43 0.93 4.31
CA ASP A 147 -10.96 -0.27 3.65
C ASP A 147 -11.03 -1.47 4.60
N TYR A 148 -10.48 -1.40 5.82
CA TYR A 148 -10.35 -2.55 6.72
C TYR A 148 -11.69 -3.20 7.04
N ASP A 149 -12.67 -2.42 7.47
CA ASP A 149 -13.99 -2.94 7.83
C ASP A 149 -14.70 -3.57 6.63
N ALA A 150 -14.67 -2.90 5.48
CA ALA A 150 -15.28 -3.40 4.25
C ALA A 150 -14.62 -4.70 3.76
N VAL A 151 -13.30 -4.83 3.93
CA VAL A 151 -12.56 -6.06 3.57
C VAL A 151 -12.94 -7.21 4.51
N LEU A 152 -12.98 -6.98 5.83
CA LEU A 152 -13.38 -8.01 6.80
C LEU A 152 -14.82 -8.48 6.55
N GLU A 153 -15.73 -7.55 6.28
CA GLU A 153 -17.13 -7.88 5.96
C GLU A 153 -17.23 -8.69 4.66
N ALA A 154 -16.55 -8.25 3.61
CA ALA A 154 -16.53 -8.96 2.32
C ALA A 154 -15.96 -10.39 2.45
N ILE A 155 -14.90 -10.59 3.27
CA ILE A 155 -14.36 -11.93 3.54
C ILE A 155 -15.37 -12.78 4.32
N ARG A 156 -16.03 -12.22 5.34
CA ARG A 156 -17.01 -12.92 6.18
C ARG A 156 -18.22 -13.38 5.37
N GLU A 157 -18.64 -12.57 4.40
CA GLU A 157 -19.81 -12.83 3.57
C GLU A 157 -19.49 -13.57 2.26
N ASP A 158 -18.22 -13.96 2.05
CA ASP A 158 -17.70 -14.56 0.79
C ASP A 158 -17.99 -13.71 -0.46
N LYS A 159 -17.92 -12.38 -0.30
CA LYS A 159 -18.17 -11.36 -1.34
C LYS A 159 -16.88 -10.73 -1.90
N THR A 160 -15.76 -11.40 -1.77
CA THR A 160 -14.49 -10.95 -2.37
C THR A 160 -14.41 -11.35 -3.85
N ASP A 161 -15.37 -10.88 -4.65
CA ASP A 161 -15.45 -11.16 -6.06
C ASP A 161 -14.36 -10.43 -6.89
N PHE A 162 -14.38 -10.65 -8.20
CA PHE A 162 -13.38 -10.06 -9.12
C PHE A 162 -13.41 -8.54 -9.11
N GLU A 163 -14.58 -7.91 -9.07
CA GLU A 163 -14.73 -6.46 -9.10
C GLU A 163 -14.24 -5.83 -7.80
N PHE A 164 -14.57 -6.42 -6.65
CA PHE A 164 -14.07 -5.98 -5.35
C PHE A 164 -12.54 -6.03 -5.31
N ARG A 165 -11.94 -7.15 -5.72
CA ARG A 165 -10.47 -7.33 -5.76
C ARG A 165 -9.80 -6.37 -6.74
N MET A 166 -10.39 -6.15 -7.92
CA MET A 166 -9.89 -5.21 -8.93
C MET A 166 -9.91 -3.76 -8.40
N ASN A 167 -10.94 -3.38 -7.64
CA ASN A 167 -11.01 -2.06 -7.02
C ASN A 167 -9.88 -1.85 -5.98
N LEU A 168 -9.59 -2.86 -5.16
CA LEU A 168 -8.44 -2.81 -4.24
C LEU A 168 -7.10 -2.71 -5.00
N ALA A 169 -6.94 -3.46 -6.09
CA ALA A 169 -5.75 -3.39 -6.93
C ALA A 169 -5.59 -2.01 -7.60
N TYR A 170 -6.68 -1.39 -8.04
CA TYR A 170 -6.69 -0.02 -8.54
C TYR A 170 -6.16 0.96 -7.48
N LYS A 171 -6.66 0.88 -6.23
CA LYS A 171 -6.18 1.72 -5.12
C LYS A 171 -4.69 1.51 -4.85
N ALA A 172 -4.22 0.26 -4.91
CA ALA A 172 -2.82 -0.09 -4.72
C ALA A 172 -1.91 0.54 -5.79
N TYR A 173 -2.29 0.46 -7.07
CA TYR A 173 -1.53 1.11 -8.14
C TYR A 173 -1.63 2.64 -8.08
N SER A 174 -2.75 3.20 -7.65
CA SER A 174 -2.88 4.64 -7.43
C SER A 174 -1.94 5.12 -6.32
N LEU A 175 -1.80 4.35 -5.24
CA LEU A 175 -0.87 4.66 -4.15
C LEU A 175 0.58 4.63 -4.64
N THR A 176 1.02 3.53 -5.28
CA THR A 176 2.41 3.40 -5.73
C THR A 176 2.76 4.40 -6.83
N GLY A 177 1.84 4.67 -7.77
CA GLY A 177 2.04 5.66 -8.82
C GLY A 177 2.17 7.08 -8.28
N SER A 178 1.35 7.47 -7.31
CA SER A 178 1.46 8.77 -6.64
C SER A 178 2.77 8.90 -5.84
N TYR A 179 3.18 7.82 -5.20
CA TYR A 179 4.43 7.76 -4.43
C TYR A 179 5.64 7.97 -5.33
N ASP A 180 5.74 7.22 -6.42
CA ASP A 180 6.84 7.32 -7.38
C ASP A 180 6.86 8.70 -8.08
N ALA A 181 5.70 9.26 -8.42
CA ALA A 181 5.60 10.60 -8.99
C ALA A 181 6.16 11.66 -8.03
N MET A 182 5.88 11.55 -6.73
CA MET A 182 6.38 12.49 -5.73
C MET A 182 7.90 12.38 -5.57
N ILE A 183 8.45 11.17 -5.51
CA ILE A 183 9.89 10.93 -5.43
C ILE A 183 10.60 11.45 -6.68
N SER A 184 10.06 11.18 -7.87
CA SER A 184 10.59 11.64 -9.15
C SER A 184 10.69 13.17 -9.19
N ARG A 185 9.65 13.89 -8.76
CA ARG A 185 9.65 15.35 -8.68
C ARG A 185 10.67 15.89 -7.68
N TYR A 186 10.76 15.24 -6.50
CA TYR A 186 11.77 15.61 -5.52
C TYR A 186 13.19 15.56 -6.11
N PHE A 187 13.52 14.48 -6.84
CA PHE A 187 14.84 14.39 -7.49
C PHE A 187 15.02 15.38 -8.63
N ALA A 188 13.98 15.66 -9.42
CA ALA A 188 14.05 16.69 -10.46
C ALA A 188 14.41 18.06 -9.87
N ASP A 189 13.81 18.43 -8.73
CA ASP A 189 14.15 19.67 -8.01
C ASP A 189 15.60 19.67 -7.51
N GLN A 190 16.11 18.52 -7.01
CA GLN A 190 17.50 18.43 -6.53
C GLN A 190 18.54 18.59 -7.65
N VAL A 191 18.23 18.16 -8.86
CA VAL A 191 19.12 18.31 -10.04
C VAL A 191 18.82 19.55 -10.87
N HIS A 192 17.86 20.40 -10.41
CA HIS A 192 17.45 21.62 -11.07
C HIS A 192 16.97 21.43 -12.51
N ASP A 193 16.26 20.34 -12.77
CA ASP A 193 15.63 20.06 -14.07
C ASP A 193 14.28 20.78 -14.17
N GLU A 194 14.30 21.96 -14.80
CA GLU A 194 13.11 22.80 -14.99
C GLU A 194 12.14 22.25 -16.07
N PHE A 195 12.66 21.47 -17.01
CA PHE A 195 11.92 20.98 -18.17
C PHE A 195 12.17 19.49 -18.41
N PRO A 196 11.70 18.61 -17.49
CA PRO A 196 11.97 17.18 -17.60
C PRO A 196 11.29 16.57 -18.83
N ASP A 197 11.95 15.60 -19.47
CA ASP A 197 11.38 14.85 -20.60
C ASP A 197 10.07 14.14 -20.22
N VAL A 198 9.92 13.76 -18.95
CA VAL A 198 8.70 13.16 -18.42
C VAL A 198 8.24 13.92 -17.19
N LEU A 199 7.14 14.64 -17.32
CA LEU A 199 6.51 15.35 -16.20
C LEU A 199 5.52 14.44 -15.47
N ASN A 200 5.86 14.06 -14.24
CA ASN A 200 5.00 13.25 -13.37
C ASN A 200 4.13 14.15 -12.48
N ILE A 201 2.81 14.08 -12.66
CA ILE A 201 1.84 14.84 -11.86
C ILE A 201 0.87 13.85 -11.22
N SER A 202 0.75 13.91 -9.90
CA SER A 202 -0.25 13.16 -9.14
C SER A 202 -1.10 14.14 -8.34
N LEU A 203 -2.41 14.12 -8.57
CA LEU A 203 -3.36 15.01 -7.91
C LEU A 203 -4.22 14.21 -6.94
N LYS A 204 -4.41 14.76 -5.74
CA LYS A 204 -5.26 14.18 -4.69
C LYS A 204 -6.61 14.90 -4.65
N LYS A 205 -7.70 14.13 -4.70
CA LYS A 205 -9.04 14.69 -4.53
C LYS A 205 -9.21 15.26 -3.12
N THR A 206 -9.69 16.49 -3.03
CA THR A 206 -9.98 17.17 -1.76
C THR A 206 -11.46 17.29 -1.49
N ASP A 207 -12.23 17.68 -2.51
CA ASP A 207 -13.65 17.98 -2.34
C ASP A 207 -14.47 17.43 -3.50
N HIS A 208 -15.72 17.08 -3.16
CA HIS A 208 -16.79 16.88 -4.14
C HIS A 208 -17.55 18.20 -4.27
N LEU A 209 -17.50 18.79 -5.46
CA LEU A 209 -18.17 20.04 -5.72
C LEU A 209 -19.66 19.80 -5.95
N ARG A 210 -20.47 20.79 -5.61
CA ARG A 210 -21.93 20.72 -5.72
C ARG A 210 -22.39 20.46 -7.15
N TYR A 211 -21.71 21.05 -8.14
CA TYR A 211 -21.93 20.87 -9.58
C TYR A 211 -20.69 21.34 -10.37
N GLY A 212 -20.63 21.03 -11.66
CA GLY A 212 -19.58 21.49 -12.57
C GLY A 212 -19.89 22.86 -13.16
N GLU A 213 -19.60 23.06 -14.46
CA GLU A 213 -19.96 24.28 -15.17
C GLU A 213 -21.48 24.47 -15.23
N ASN A 214 -22.20 23.37 -15.38
CA ASN A 214 -23.67 23.34 -15.38
C ASN A 214 -24.20 22.49 -14.20
N SER A 215 -25.41 22.78 -13.75
CA SER A 215 -26.02 22.18 -12.56
C SER A 215 -26.22 20.65 -12.63
N GLN A 216 -26.29 20.08 -13.82
CA GLN A 216 -26.41 18.64 -14.04
C GLN A 216 -25.06 17.90 -14.12
N GLN A 217 -23.95 18.62 -14.09
CA GLN A 217 -22.60 18.04 -14.14
C GLN A 217 -22.07 17.80 -12.73
N SER A 218 -21.44 16.64 -12.53
CA SER A 218 -20.64 16.39 -11.31
C SER A 218 -19.24 16.95 -11.49
N ALA A 219 -18.65 17.46 -10.41
CA ALA A 219 -17.27 17.93 -10.40
C ALA A 219 -16.58 17.64 -9.06
N ASN A 220 -15.26 17.55 -9.11
CA ASN A 220 -14.42 17.32 -7.95
C ASN A 220 -13.22 18.27 -8.00
N ALA A 221 -12.78 18.74 -6.83
CA ALA A 221 -11.55 19.48 -6.69
C ALA A 221 -10.39 18.54 -6.39
N TYR A 222 -9.26 18.81 -7.03
CA TYR A 222 -8.01 18.09 -6.82
C TYR A 222 -6.90 19.08 -6.50
N VAL A 223 -5.99 18.68 -5.63
CA VAL A 223 -4.79 19.44 -5.29
C VAL A 223 -3.54 18.62 -5.56
N ASP A 224 -2.47 19.31 -5.86
CA ASP A 224 -1.13 18.73 -5.95
C ASP A 224 -0.55 18.64 -4.52
N PRO A 225 -0.33 17.44 -3.97
CA PRO A 225 0.20 17.30 -2.61
C PRO A 225 1.65 17.76 -2.48
N TYR A 226 2.38 17.90 -3.59
CA TYR A 226 3.74 18.41 -3.64
C TYR A 226 3.79 19.93 -3.42
N VAL A 227 2.75 20.66 -3.82
CA VAL A 227 2.68 22.12 -3.71
C VAL A 227 2.12 22.53 -2.36
N GLN A 228 2.90 23.30 -1.58
CA GLN A 228 2.49 23.71 -0.24
C GLN A 228 1.35 24.72 -0.20
N HIS A 229 1.16 25.52 -1.28
CA HIS A 229 0.14 26.54 -1.37
C HIS A 229 -0.56 26.49 -2.72
N SER A 230 -1.87 26.32 -2.70
CA SER A 230 -2.72 26.45 -3.89
C SER A 230 -3.52 27.75 -3.80
N CYS A 231 -3.31 28.67 -4.74
CA CYS A 231 -4.10 29.90 -4.81
C CYS A 231 -5.54 29.69 -5.30
N LEU A 232 -5.87 28.52 -5.83
CA LEU A 232 -7.22 28.22 -6.32
C LEU A 232 -8.29 28.38 -5.23
N LEU A 233 -7.97 28.06 -3.97
CA LEU A 233 -8.88 28.17 -2.83
C LEU A 233 -8.95 29.58 -2.25
N TYR A 234 -7.97 30.46 -2.56
CA TYR A 234 -7.87 31.80 -1.98
C TYR A 234 -8.26 32.91 -2.94
N THR A 235 -8.26 32.67 -4.24
CA THR A 235 -8.43 33.70 -5.27
C THR A 235 -9.77 33.66 -5.99
N SER A 236 -10.63 32.68 -5.68
CA SER A 236 -12.00 32.70 -6.17
C SER A 236 -12.96 33.15 -5.07
N PRO A 237 -13.23 34.46 -4.93
CA PRO A 237 -14.41 34.92 -4.23
C PRO A 237 -15.56 34.64 -5.19
N SER A 238 -16.04 33.43 -5.28
CA SER A 238 -17.29 33.18 -5.98
C SER A 238 -18.43 33.25 -4.98
N PRO A 239 -19.10 34.38 -4.86
CA PRO A 239 -20.39 34.45 -4.26
C PRO A 239 -21.44 34.18 -5.35
N ARG A 240 -21.55 32.90 -5.79
CA ARG A 240 -22.69 32.60 -6.68
C ARG A 240 -23.23 31.21 -6.44
#